data_5e6c21d1559a570f58c8cac1c9d1b7bf
#
_entry.id   5e6c21d1559a570f58c8cac1c9d1b7bf
#
_cell.length_a   1.000
_cell.length_b   1.000
_cell.length_c   1.000
_cell.angle_alpha   90.00
_cell.angle_beta   90.00
_cell.angle_gamma   90.00
#
_symmetry.space_group_name_H-M   'P 1'
#
loop_
_entity.id
_entity.type
_entity.pdbx_description
1 polymer ?
#
loop_
_entity_poly.entity_id
_entity_poly.type
_entity_poly.pdbx_seq_one_letter_code
_entity_poly.pdbx_strand_id
1 'polypeptide(L)'
;MFSYGKQIACLAMGAVLIGGAAEAAVPQDALVVGGIEYGASESYVRSVYGAPREVETKFNPVYTGGQATEWEYGNDFDIVFVDGAVRQVEIGARNGVQTAANIAVGTDVNALIATYGQPDAIRGDKYIYFAEGNTSIGFTFEIDNRSVDEIRMGLIR
;
A
#
# COMPACT_ATOMS: atom_id res chain seq x y z
N MET A 1 -0.62 55.26 -52.46
CA MET A 1 -0.01 55.00 -51.13
C MET A 1 -0.47 53.66 -50.65
N PHE A 2 0.29 52.60 -50.81
CA PHE A 2 -0.11 51.24 -50.54
C PHE A 2 0.44 50.80 -49.16
N SER A 3 -0.46 50.50 -48.25
CA SER A 3 -0.10 49.95 -46.94
C SER A 3 -0.14 48.42 -47.02
N TYR A 4 1.01 47.81 -46.86
CA TYR A 4 1.12 46.34 -46.72
C TYR A 4 0.86 45.93 -45.28
N GLY A 5 -0.30 45.35 -45.03
CA GLY A 5 -0.59 44.66 -43.75
C GLY A 5 0.13 43.32 -43.72
N LYS A 6 1.09 43.19 -42.82
CA LYS A 6 1.74 41.90 -42.51
C LYS A 6 0.78 41.06 -41.68
N GLN A 7 0.29 39.98 -42.25
CA GLN A 7 -0.37 38.93 -41.48
C GLN A 7 0.69 38.12 -40.71
N ILE A 8 0.62 38.18 -39.40
CA ILE A 8 1.41 37.33 -38.53
C ILE A 8 0.61 36.04 -38.34
N ALA A 9 1.07 34.98 -38.98
CA ALA A 9 0.55 33.64 -38.70
C ALA A 9 1.05 33.18 -37.34
N CYS A 10 0.18 33.14 -36.34
CA CYS A 10 0.46 32.45 -35.08
C CYS A 10 0.41 30.94 -35.32
N LEU A 11 1.59 30.29 -35.38
CA LEU A 11 1.70 28.86 -35.25
C LEU A 11 1.38 28.53 -33.78
N ALA A 12 0.22 27.97 -33.52
CA ALA A 12 -0.07 27.31 -32.25
C ALA A 12 0.72 25.99 -32.22
N MET A 13 1.86 26.01 -31.56
CA MET A 13 2.52 24.76 -31.13
C MET A 13 1.61 24.08 -30.10
N GLY A 14 0.87 23.08 -30.53
CA GLY A 14 0.20 22.16 -29.64
C GLY A 14 1.24 21.39 -28.85
N ALA A 15 1.43 21.75 -27.57
CA ALA A 15 2.15 20.91 -26.64
C ALA A 15 1.33 19.64 -26.42
N VAL A 16 1.76 18.54 -27.04
CA VAL A 16 1.29 17.22 -26.66
C VAL A 16 1.85 16.94 -25.26
N LEU A 17 1.03 17.18 -24.25
CA LEU A 17 1.29 16.65 -22.93
C LEU A 17 1.15 15.13 -23.03
N ILE A 18 2.27 14.46 -23.22
CA ILE A 18 2.36 13.03 -22.95
C ILE A 18 2.23 12.94 -21.41
N GLY A 19 0.99 12.79 -20.94
CA GLY A 19 0.72 12.42 -19.58
C GLY A 19 1.28 11.00 -19.38
N GLY A 20 2.55 10.90 -19.01
CA GLY A 20 3.05 9.70 -18.37
C GLY A 20 2.20 9.57 -17.13
N ALA A 21 1.42 8.47 -17.02
CA ALA A 21 0.87 8.08 -15.76
C ALA A 21 2.07 7.94 -14.82
N ALA A 22 2.21 8.87 -13.86
CA ALA A 22 3.16 8.70 -12.80
C ALA A 22 2.77 7.40 -12.12
N GLU A 23 3.64 6.40 -12.17
CA GLU A 23 3.52 5.23 -11.33
C GLU A 23 3.45 5.78 -9.91
N ALA A 24 2.31 5.61 -9.27
CA ALA A 24 2.06 6.16 -7.95
C ALA A 24 2.70 5.22 -6.92
N ALA A 25 4.03 5.25 -6.83
CA ALA A 25 4.73 4.58 -5.76
C ALA A 25 4.22 5.12 -4.42
N VAL A 26 3.90 4.24 -3.49
CA VAL A 26 3.41 4.60 -2.16
C VAL A 26 4.58 5.20 -1.36
N PRO A 27 4.49 6.44 -0.86
CA PRO A 27 5.51 6.98 0.03
C PRO A 27 5.76 6.03 1.20
N GLN A 28 7.01 5.86 1.62
CA GLN A 28 7.33 4.88 2.67
C GLN A 28 6.63 5.21 4.00
N ASP A 29 6.48 6.49 4.32
CA ASP A 29 5.75 6.99 5.49
C ASP A 29 4.22 6.84 5.38
N ALA A 30 3.71 6.52 4.19
CA ALA A 30 2.30 6.18 3.95
C ALA A 30 2.03 4.67 4.05
N LEU A 31 3.04 3.83 4.30
CA LEU A 31 2.86 2.41 4.62
C LEU A 31 2.34 2.28 6.05
N VAL A 32 1.06 2.55 6.21
CA VAL A 32 0.35 2.56 7.50
C VAL A 32 -0.97 1.80 7.38
N VAL A 33 -1.20 0.86 8.27
CA VAL A 33 -2.47 0.13 8.43
C VAL A 33 -2.91 0.19 9.88
N GLY A 34 -4.13 0.65 10.12
CA GLY A 34 -4.67 0.78 11.47
C GLY A 34 -3.86 1.69 12.40
N GLY A 35 -3.17 2.70 11.85
CA GLY A 35 -2.28 3.56 12.59
C GLY A 35 -0.90 2.95 12.89
N ILE A 36 -0.62 1.76 12.39
CA ILE A 36 0.67 1.08 12.55
C ILE A 36 1.50 1.24 11.28
N GLU A 37 2.65 1.90 11.40
CA GLU A 37 3.62 2.07 10.32
C GLU A 37 4.49 0.82 10.14
N TYR A 38 4.96 0.60 8.91
CA TYR A 38 6.03 -0.36 8.67
C TYR A 38 7.28 0.06 9.44
N GLY A 39 7.84 -0.84 10.24
CA GLY A 39 8.99 -0.55 11.09
C GLY A 39 8.64 -0.04 12.51
N ALA A 40 7.37 0.16 12.84
CA ALA A 40 6.94 0.53 14.18
C ALA A 40 7.43 -0.48 15.24
N SER A 41 7.64 -0.02 16.48
CA SER A 41 8.07 -0.89 17.58
C SER A 41 6.91 -1.68 18.19
N GLU A 42 7.23 -2.82 18.80
CA GLU A 42 6.27 -3.59 19.60
C GLU A 42 5.61 -2.75 20.70
N SER A 43 6.37 -1.88 21.35
CA SER A 43 5.85 -1.00 22.42
C SER A 43 4.82 -0.02 21.88
N TYR A 44 5.03 0.51 20.68
CA TYR A 44 4.05 1.38 20.03
C TYR A 44 2.78 0.61 19.68
N VAL A 45 2.90 -0.55 19.04
CA VAL A 45 1.73 -1.38 18.70
C VAL A 45 0.92 -1.75 19.95
N ARG A 46 1.61 -2.13 21.02
CA ARG A 46 0.96 -2.43 22.32
C ARG A 46 0.27 -1.21 22.91
N SER A 47 0.80 -0.01 22.72
CA SER A 47 0.16 1.22 23.20
C SER A 47 -1.12 1.56 22.45
N VAL A 48 -1.23 1.15 21.17
CA VAL A 48 -2.40 1.39 20.31
C VAL A 48 -3.47 0.31 20.51
N TYR A 49 -3.08 -0.96 20.49
CA TYR A 49 -4.01 -2.10 20.47
C TYR A 49 -4.03 -2.93 21.75
N GLY A 50 -3.13 -2.64 22.71
CA GLY A 50 -2.99 -3.45 23.93
C GLY A 50 -2.23 -4.76 23.68
N ALA A 51 -2.45 -5.72 24.57
CA ALA A 51 -1.86 -7.05 24.43
C ALA A 51 -2.55 -7.84 23.31
N PRO A 52 -1.82 -8.56 22.46
CA PRO A 52 -2.42 -9.46 21.48
C PRO A 52 -3.12 -10.64 22.18
N ARG A 53 -4.02 -11.30 21.48
CA ARG A 53 -4.68 -12.51 21.95
C ARG A 53 -3.74 -13.71 21.98
N GLU A 54 -2.88 -13.79 20.98
CA GLU A 54 -1.89 -14.84 20.81
C GLU A 54 -0.57 -14.28 20.30
N VAL A 55 0.53 -14.91 20.71
CA VAL A 55 1.89 -14.57 20.25
C VAL A 55 2.54 -15.86 19.79
N GLU A 56 2.93 -15.96 18.55
CA GLU A 56 3.68 -17.07 18.01
C GLU A 56 5.06 -16.60 17.53
N THR A 57 6.09 -17.42 17.78
CA THR A 57 7.40 -17.23 17.16
C THR A 57 7.60 -18.32 16.12
N LYS A 58 7.78 -17.91 14.88
CA LYS A 58 7.90 -18.83 13.73
C LYS A 58 9.24 -18.64 13.03
N PHE A 59 9.80 -19.74 12.54
CA PHE A 59 10.86 -19.64 11.58
C PHE A 59 10.27 -19.26 10.22
N ASN A 60 10.67 -18.12 9.69
CA ASN A 60 10.25 -17.66 8.37
C ASN A 60 11.49 -17.24 7.57
N PRO A 61 11.90 -18.06 6.58
CA PRO A 61 13.16 -17.82 5.83
C PRO A 61 13.12 -16.56 4.94
N VAL A 62 11.95 -15.95 4.77
CA VAL A 62 11.79 -14.69 4.02
C VAL A 62 12.45 -13.53 4.76
N TYR A 63 12.55 -13.61 6.09
CA TYR A 63 13.18 -12.57 6.90
C TYR A 63 14.63 -12.91 7.21
N THR A 64 15.48 -11.91 7.22
CA THR A 64 16.88 -12.05 7.65
C THR A 64 16.93 -12.61 9.08
N GLY A 65 17.73 -13.66 9.28
CA GLY A 65 17.79 -14.37 10.56
C GLY A 65 16.70 -15.43 10.75
N GLY A 66 15.67 -15.46 9.89
CA GLY A 66 14.65 -16.50 9.86
C GLY A 66 13.67 -16.54 11.04
N GLN A 67 13.79 -15.64 12.01
CA GLN A 67 12.89 -15.56 13.17
C GLN A 67 11.90 -14.43 12.99
N ALA A 68 10.61 -14.72 13.17
CA ALA A 68 9.54 -13.74 13.18
C ALA A 68 8.59 -14.01 14.35
N THR A 69 8.11 -12.94 14.98
CA THR A 69 7.09 -13.02 16.03
C THR A 69 5.79 -12.48 15.47
N GLU A 70 4.74 -13.27 15.47
CA GLU A 70 3.41 -12.92 15.02
C GLU A 70 2.52 -12.63 16.21
N TRP A 71 1.86 -11.49 16.19
CA TRP A 71 0.86 -11.08 17.17
C TRP A 71 -0.51 -11.12 16.54
N GLU A 72 -1.40 -11.96 17.08
CA GLU A 72 -2.78 -12.10 16.63
C GLU A 72 -3.71 -11.27 17.52
N TYR A 73 -4.46 -10.37 16.92
CA TYR A 73 -5.45 -9.56 17.63
C TYR A 73 -6.88 -10.10 17.49
N GLY A 74 -7.07 -11.11 16.62
CA GLY A 74 -8.36 -11.67 16.26
C GLY A 74 -9.07 -10.89 15.16
N ASN A 75 -10.16 -11.47 14.64
CA ASN A 75 -10.87 -10.93 13.46
C ASN A 75 -9.94 -10.74 12.26
N ASP A 76 -9.05 -11.71 12.04
CA ASP A 76 -8.07 -11.71 10.95
C ASP A 76 -7.26 -10.39 10.88
N PHE A 77 -6.75 -9.98 12.05
CA PHE A 77 -5.83 -8.87 12.21
C PHE A 77 -4.56 -9.36 12.88
N ASP A 78 -3.48 -9.43 12.10
CA ASP A 78 -2.21 -10.01 12.51
C ASP A 78 -1.05 -9.05 12.18
N ILE A 79 -0.06 -9.02 13.08
CA ILE A 79 1.14 -8.19 12.93
C ILE A 79 2.37 -9.06 13.13
N VAL A 80 3.29 -8.99 12.17
CA VAL A 80 4.56 -9.72 12.23
C VAL A 80 5.70 -8.75 12.54
N PHE A 81 6.49 -9.13 13.54
CA PHE A 81 7.70 -8.42 13.96
C PHE A 81 8.95 -9.22 13.63
N VAL A 82 10.00 -8.52 13.24
CA VAL A 82 11.36 -9.05 13.14
C VAL A 82 12.28 -8.06 13.83
N ASP A 83 13.10 -8.54 14.76
CA ASP A 83 13.98 -7.69 15.57
C ASP A 83 13.24 -6.54 16.28
N GLY A 84 12.02 -6.81 16.76
CA GLY A 84 11.18 -5.84 17.49
C GLY A 84 10.54 -4.75 16.64
N ALA A 85 10.62 -4.85 15.32
CA ALA A 85 10.02 -3.90 14.38
C ALA A 85 8.97 -4.56 13.49
N VAL A 86 7.86 -3.88 13.23
CA VAL A 86 6.80 -4.32 12.32
C VAL A 86 7.35 -4.54 10.91
N ARG A 87 7.14 -5.73 10.37
CA ARG A 87 7.51 -6.12 9.01
C ARG A 87 6.33 -6.53 8.16
N GLN A 88 5.19 -6.83 8.78
CA GLN A 88 3.94 -7.11 8.10
C GLN A 88 2.77 -6.75 8.99
N VAL A 89 1.73 -6.20 8.37
CA VAL A 89 0.37 -6.11 8.95
C VAL A 89 -0.56 -6.77 7.95
N GLU A 90 -1.43 -7.65 8.42
CA GLU A 90 -2.40 -8.38 7.60
C GLU A 90 -3.81 -8.21 8.16
N ILE A 91 -4.75 -7.90 7.29
CA ILE A 91 -6.17 -7.73 7.59
C ILE A 91 -6.95 -8.59 6.60
N GLY A 92 -7.58 -9.66 7.09
CA GLY A 92 -8.37 -10.60 6.28
C GLY A 92 -9.88 -10.51 6.50
N ALA A 93 -10.36 -9.57 7.32
CA ALA A 93 -11.78 -9.43 7.60
C ALA A 93 -12.26 -7.98 7.60
N ARG A 94 -13.57 -7.79 7.48
CA ARG A 94 -14.25 -6.50 7.64
C ARG A 94 -14.31 -6.11 9.12
N ASN A 95 -13.18 -5.73 9.69
CA ASN A 95 -13.05 -5.38 11.12
C ASN A 95 -12.91 -3.86 11.36
N GLY A 96 -13.00 -3.05 10.30
CA GLY A 96 -12.89 -1.59 10.37
C GLY A 96 -11.45 -1.06 10.33
N VAL A 97 -10.44 -1.93 10.37
CA VAL A 97 -9.04 -1.53 10.22
C VAL A 97 -8.79 -1.16 8.76
N GLN A 98 -8.10 -0.06 8.54
CA GLN A 98 -7.90 0.48 7.20
C GLN A 98 -6.50 1.09 7.02
N THR A 99 -6.09 1.28 5.78
CA THR A 99 -4.88 2.01 5.45
C THR A 99 -5.02 3.50 5.81
N ALA A 100 -3.91 4.23 5.87
CA ALA A 100 -3.94 5.69 6.08
C ALA A 100 -4.78 6.43 5.02
N ALA A 101 -4.92 5.86 3.81
CA ALA A 101 -5.76 6.40 2.74
C ALA A 101 -7.21 5.88 2.76
N ASN A 102 -7.67 5.30 3.89
CA ASN A 102 -9.02 4.81 4.13
C ASN A 102 -9.46 3.62 3.24
N ILE A 103 -8.54 2.78 2.84
CA ILE A 103 -8.86 1.51 2.19
C ILE A 103 -8.98 0.42 3.26
N ALA A 104 -10.11 -0.25 3.29
CA ALA A 104 -10.44 -1.35 4.20
C ALA A 104 -10.86 -2.60 3.41
N VAL A 105 -10.90 -3.75 4.07
CA VAL A 105 -11.55 -4.95 3.51
C VAL A 105 -13.01 -4.62 3.21
N GLY A 106 -13.44 -4.93 2.00
CA GLY A 106 -14.76 -4.58 1.45
C GLY A 106 -14.78 -3.31 0.60
N THR A 107 -13.70 -2.55 0.51
CA THR A 107 -13.61 -1.41 -0.41
C THR A 107 -13.69 -1.87 -1.86
N ASP A 108 -14.51 -1.20 -2.69
CA ASP A 108 -14.61 -1.50 -4.13
C ASP A 108 -13.28 -1.24 -4.85
N VAL A 109 -12.95 -2.09 -5.80
CA VAL A 109 -11.69 -2.02 -6.55
C VAL A 109 -11.50 -0.70 -7.30
N ASN A 110 -12.58 -0.06 -7.77
CA ASN A 110 -12.47 1.25 -8.41
C ASN A 110 -12.09 2.34 -7.40
N ALA A 111 -12.57 2.25 -6.16
CA ALA A 111 -12.18 3.16 -5.09
C ALA A 111 -10.71 2.94 -4.68
N LEU A 112 -10.24 1.69 -4.65
CA LEU A 112 -8.82 1.38 -4.46
C LEU A 112 -7.96 2.04 -5.56
N ILE A 113 -8.32 1.86 -6.82
CA ILE A 113 -7.60 2.43 -7.97
C ILE A 113 -7.70 3.97 -7.97
N ALA A 114 -8.84 4.53 -7.60
CA ALA A 114 -8.98 5.99 -7.48
C ALA A 114 -8.07 6.58 -6.40
N THR A 115 -7.79 5.80 -5.35
CA THR A 115 -6.96 6.24 -4.20
C THR A 115 -5.48 6.08 -4.47
N TYR A 116 -5.04 4.90 -4.93
CA TYR A 116 -3.62 4.57 -5.12
C TYR A 116 -3.15 4.62 -6.58
N GLY A 117 -4.05 4.85 -7.54
CA GLY A 117 -3.75 4.72 -8.96
C GLY A 117 -3.81 3.28 -9.44
N GLN A 118 -3.33 3.05 -10.67
CA GLN A 118 -3.19 1.68 -11.17
C GLN A 118 -2.13 0.94 -10.36
N PRO A 119 -2.33 -0.36 -10.06
CA PRO A 119 -1.32 -1.14 -9.37
C PRO A 119 -0.03 -1.24 -10.19
N ASP A 120 1.12 -1.24 -9.51
CA ASP A 120 2.43 -1.44 -10.13
C ASP A 120 2.56 -2.85 -10.73
N ALA A 121 1.90 -3.84 -10.12
CA ALA A 121 1.83 -5.20 -10.63
C ALA A 121 0.49 -5.86 -10.24
N ILE A 122 0.04 -6.79 -11.07
CA ILE A 122 -1.08 -7.67 -10.79
C ILE A 122 -0.59 -9.12 -10.88
N ARG A 123 -0.79 -9.90 -9.81
CA ARG A 123 -0.44 -11.33 -9.75
C ARG A 123 -1.68 -12.12 -9.33
N GLY A 124 -2.40 -12.67 -10.31
CA GLY A 124 -3.68 -13.31 -10.07
C GLY A 124 -4.72 -12.30 -9.56
N ASP A 125 -5.19 -12.51 -8.36
CA ASP A 125 -6.14 -11.64 -7.64
C ASP A 125 -5.47 -10.53 -6.82
N LYS A 126 -4.13 -10.49 -6.79
CA LYS A 126 -3.35 -9.55 -5.98
C LYS A 126 -2.98 -8.29 -6.76
N TYR A 127 -3.42 -7.14 -6.25
CA TYR A 127 -3.03 -5.83 -6.72
C TYR A 127 -1.90 -5.31 -5.83
N ILE A 128 -0.74 -5.07 -6.44
CA ILE A 128 0.51 -4.75 -5.74
C ILE A 128 0.89 -3.29 -5.99
N TYR A 129 1.17 -2.58 -4.91
CA TYR A 129 1.66 -1.21 -4.91
C TYR A 129 2.98 -1.15 -4.17
N PHE A 130 4.08 -0.88 -4.87
CA PHE A 130 5.40 -0.81 -4.27
C PHE A 130 5.60 0.47 -3.46
N ALA A 131 6.42 0.39 -2.43
CA ALA A 131 6.91 1.57 -1.75
C ALA A 131 7.88 2.35 -2.63
N GLU A 132 7.85 3.68 -2.50
CA GLU A 132 8.78 4.56 -3.20
C GLU A 132 10.24 4.20 -2.88
N GLY A 133 11.01 3.95 -3.94
CA GLY A 133 12.41 3.58 -3.83
C GLY A 133 12.70 2.17 -3.28
N ASN A 134 11.66 1.36 -2.99
CA ASN A 134 11.85 -0.01 -2.49
C ASN A 134 10.74 -0.97 -2.97
N THR A 135 11.02 -1.70 -4.03
CA THR A 135 10.07 -2.67 -4.62
C THR A 135 9.94 -3.98 -3.82
N SER A 136 10.70 -4.13 -2.73
CA SER A 136 10.59 -5.32 -1.86
C SER A 136 9.50 -5.20 -0.81
N ILE A 137 8.99 -3.99 -0.57
CA ILE A 137 7.91 -3.70 0.38
C ILE A 137 6.81 -2.87 -0.28
N GLY A 138 5.63 -2.89 0.31
CA GLY A 138 4.50 -2.12 -0.19
C GLY A 138 3.18 -2.64 0.35
N PHE A 139 2.12 -2.39 -0.40
CA PHE A 139 0.80 -2.99 -0.17
C PHE A 139 0.54 -4.09 -1.18
N THR A 140 -0.09 -5.17 -0.70
CA THR A 140 -0.77 -6.16 -1.52
C THR A 140 -2.24 -6.16 -1.10
N PHE A 141 -3.14 -5.94 -2.05
CA PHE A 141 -4.58 -6.06 -1.87
C PHE A 141 -5.05 -7.28 -2.64
N GLU A 142 -5.61 -8.28 -1.97
CA GLU A 142 -6.33 -9.36 -2.65
C GLU A 142 -7.72 -8.85 -3.03
N ILE A 143 -8.14 -9.16 -4.26
CA ILE A 143 -9.42 -8.71 -4.79
C ILE A 143 -10.31 -9.92 -5.04
N ASP A 144 -11.44 -9.99 -4.37
CA ASP A 144 -12.51 -10.94 -4.64
C ASP A 144 -13.81 -10.20 -4.93
N ASN A 145 -14.55 -10.68 -5.92
CA ASN A 145 -15.84 -10.09 -6.33
C ASN A 145 -15.83 -8.55 -6.44
N ARG A 146 -14.74 -7.99 -7.02
CA ARG A 146 -14.51 -6.55 -7.21
C ARG A 146 -14.32 -5.75 -5.91
N SER A 147 -14.07 -6.40 -4.82
CA SER A 147 -13.82 -5.77 -3.52
C SER A 147 -12.49 -6.24 -2.95
N VAL A 148 -11.86 -5.40 -2.14
CA VAL A 148 -10.71 -5.78 -1.34
C VAL A 148 -11.14 -6.86 -0.34
N ASP A 149 -10.51 -8.02 -0.39
CA ASP A 149 -10.75 -9.16 0.50
C ASP A 149 -9.68 -9.29 1.58
N GLU A 150 -8.43 -8.98 1.24
CA GLU A 150 -7.32 -8.93 2.17
C GLU A 150 -6.43 -7.72 1.92
N ILE A 151 -5.89 -7.16 2.98
CA ILE A 151 -4.85 -6.12 2.94
C ILE A 151 -3.61 -6.66 3.61
N ARG A 152 -2.50 -6.61 2.89
CA ARG A 152 -1.18 -6.90 3.46
C ARG A 152 -0.25 -5.72 3.21
N MET A 153 0.32 -5.19 4.28
CA MET A 153 1.41 -4.22 4.25
C MET A 153 2.70 -4.92 4.66
N GLY A 154 3.74 -4.80 3.88
CA GLY A 154 5.04 -5.37 4.20
C GLY A 154 5.76 -5.94 2.99
N LEU A 155 6.44 -7.09 3.15
CA LEU A 155 7.18 -7.74 2.07
C LEU A 155 6.26 -8.18 0.92
N ILE A 156 6.63 -7.79 -0.28
CA ILE A 156 5.99 -8.24 -1.52
C ILE A 156 6.50 -9.65 -1.86
N ARG A 157 5.57 -10.58 -2.05
CA ARG A 157 5.84 -12.01 -2.35
C ARG A 157 5.24 -12.42 -3.68
#